data_c7dc8790cfc853719dd459eebce126c1
#
_entry.id   c7dc8790cfc853719dd459eebce126c1
#
_cell.length_a   1.000
_cell.length_b   1.000
_cell.length_c   1.000
_cell.angle_alpha   90.00
_cell.angle_beta   90.00
_cell.angle_gamma   90.00
#
_symmetry.space_group_name_H-M   'P 1'
#
loop_
_entity.id
_entity.type
_entity.pdbx_description
1 polymer ?
#
loop_
_entity_poly.entity_id
_entity_poly.type
_entity_poly.pdbx_seq_one_letter_code
_entity_poly.pdbx_strand_id
1 'polypeptide(L)'
;MLKNKGLFRGLTLGLILAGSTINAQIVFEKGTWEEVKEKAAKENKPIFVDAYTTWCGPCKWMAKNIFSQEQVGVYMKQNFIAYKMDMEKGEGPDFAKKNNVVAYPTLLYFDAEGKMIHKGIGARDADGLIELCNDALDPAKQLASFIKKYEEGARDKDFLVTYLGVLSDCGEDMEAPFNTYWEKTSDVEKQTAESLNLMAAVTHRFSDFKSPITQYLLKNRAAYEKVTSKEDVAQLLENTYAYGIWTVAKIEDKKEAKAFSKELLEVFPDAKKEFKKRLTYIKATMETPPDEAKIAKAHGQYLKVARSWTELNQAAWDVYENEDDPKKMKEALGWVNRSVEIDANYFNLDTKAFLLYKMKNYSEAKKAAEKAIEAAKAQGMDEDSISTIELLDNINAKLGEADSAAKS
;
A
#
# COMPACT_ATOMS: atom_id res chain seq x y z
N MET A 1 62.79 -57.60 34.38
CA MET A 1 61.82 -57.51 35.49
C MET A 1 61.69 -56.06 35.93
N LEU A 2 60.50 -55.66 36.14
CA LEU A 2 59.98 -54.44 36.76
C LEU A 2 59.23 -53.53 35.74
N LYS A 3 57.89 -53.61 35.84
CA LYS A 3 56.85 -52.81 35.18
C LYS A 3 56.85 -51.43 35.84
N ASN A 4 56.87 -50.36 35.03
CA ASN A 4 56.45 -49.02 35.44
C ASN A 4 55.24 -48.62 34.65
N LYS A 5 54.14 -48.47 35.38
CA LYS A 5 52.88 -47.87 34.87
C LYS A 5 53.00 -46.36 35.03
N GLY A 6 53.09 -45.66 33.89
CA GLY A 6 52.97 -44.22 33.81
C GLY A 6 51.51 -43.80 33.67
N LEU A 7 51.03 -43.02 34.63
CA LEU A 7 49.70 -42.47 34.75
C LEU A 7 49.60 -41.19 33.86
N PHE A 8 48.93 -41.25 32.69
CA PHE A 8 48.61 -40.07 31.88
C PHE A 8 47.37 -39.40 32.49
N ARG A 9 47.55 -38.26 33.12
CA ARG A 9 46.48 -37.34 33.47
C ARG A 9 46.15 -36.52 32.21
N GLY A 10 45.03 -36.86 31.56
CA GLY A 10 44.44 -36.05 30.49
C GLY A 10 43.86 -34.76 31.06
N LEU A 11 44.44 -33.63 30.68
CA LEU A 11 43.87 -32.29 30.91
C LEU A 11 42.82 -32.03 29.82
N THR A 12 41.56 -32.23 30.13
CA THR A 12 40.43 -31.80 29.28
C THR A 12 40.30 -30.29 29.40
N LEU A 13 40.80 -29.58 28.38
CA LEU A 13 40.59 -28.17 28.20
C LEU A 13 39.14 -27.96 27.70
N GLY A 14 38.25 -27.62 28.64
CA GLY A 14 36.87 -27.26 28.28
C GLY A 14 36.87 -25.94 27.52
N LEU A 15 36.64 -26.00 26.23
CA LEU A 15 36.33 -24.83 25.39
C LEU A 15 34.97 -24.32 25.83
N ILE A 16 34.93 -23.31 26.69
CA ILE A 16 33.71 -22.53 26.95
C ILE A 16 33.49 -21.68 25.69
N LEU A 17 32.67 -22.18 24.78
CA LEU A 17 32.04 -21.35 23.75
C LEU A 17 31.13 -20.34 24.47
N ALA A 18 31.68 -19.15 24.73
CA ALA A 18 30.87 -17.99 25.08
C ALA A 18 29.96 -17.73 23.88
N GLY A 19 28.74 -18.26 23.92
CA GLY A 19 27.68 -17.92 22.99
C GLY A 19 27.40 -16.44 23.15
N SER A 20 28.01 -15.62 22.27
CA SER A 20 27.57 -14.26 22.07
C SER A 20 26.14 -14.38 21.62
N THR A 21 25.17 -13.93 22.41
CA THR A 21 23.80 -13.68 21.96
C THR A 21 23.91 -12.64 20.86
N ILE A 22 23.92 -13.11 19.61
CA ILE A 22 23.82 -12.23 18.45
C ILE A 22 22.44 -11.58 18.61
N ASN A 23 22.43 -10.26 18.77
CA ASN A 23 21.17 -9.50 18.76
C ASN A 23 20.54 -9.72 17.39
N ALA A 24 19.51 -10.53 17.37
CA ALA A 24 18.90 -11.10 16.16
C ALA A 24 18.13 -10.08 15.31
N GLN A 25 18.05 -8.82 15.72
CA GLN A 25 17.28 -7.75 15.08
C GLN A 25 18.18 -6.67 14.45
N ILE A 26 17.59 -5.83 13.57
CA ILE A 26 18.31 -4.65 13.07
C ILE A 26 18.71 -3.77 14.25
N VAL A 27 19.99 -3.41 14.30
CA VAL A 27 20.53 -2.44 15.28
C VAL A 27 20.57 -1.07 14.60
N PHE A 28 19.66 -0.19 14.98
CA PHE A 28 19.64 1.18 14.49
C PHE A 28 20.60 2.07 15.29
N GLU A 29 21.38 2.87 14.58
CA GLU A 29 22.26 3.87 15.16
C GLU A 29 21.45 4.94 15.89
N LYS A 30 22.09 5.51 16.92
CA LYS A 30 21.57 6.64 17.71
C LYS A 30 22.38 7.89 17.36
N GLY A 31 21.79 9.06 17.57
CA GLY A 31 22.44 10.34 17.31
C GLY A 31 21.81 11.10 16.15
N THR A 32 22.54 12.09 15.64
CA THR A 32 22.11 12.96 14.53
C THR A 32 22.41 12.34 13.17
N TRP A 33 21.80 12.84 12.12
CA TRP A 33 22.10 12.44 10.76
C TRP A 33 23.58 12.63 10.38
N GLU A 34 24.22 13.72 10.88
CA GLU A 34 25.65 13.98 10.64
C GLU A 34 26.53 12.90 11.27
N GLU A 35 26.27 12.51 12.53
CA GLU A 35 27.03 11.44 13.21
C GLU A 35 26.88 10.08 12.51
N VAL A 36 25.70 9.81 11.94
CA VAL A 36 25.46 8.59 11.14
C VAL A 36 26.29 8.60 9.85
N LYS A 37 26.36 9.74 9.16
CA LYS A 37 27.20 9.90 7.96
C LYS A 37 28.69 9.78 8.28
N GLU A 38 29.16 10.38 9.36
CA GLU A 38 30.55 10.24 9.80
C GLU A 38 30.92 8.78 10.07
N LYS A 39 30.02 8.03 10.67
CA LYS A 39 30.21 6.60 10.92
C LYS A 39 30.24 5.81 9.59
N ALA A 40 29.31 6.09 8.69
CA ALA A 40 29.21 5.45 7.40
C ALA A 40 30.49 5.68 6.57
N ALA A 41 30.98 6.92 6.50
CA ALA A 41 32.23 7.27 5.83
C ALA A 41 33.45 6.55 6.45
N LYS A 42 33.51 6.48 7.79
CA LYS A 42 34.61 5.78 8.50
C LYS A 42 34.61 4.28 8.24
N GLU A 43 33.42 3.65 8.16
CA GLU A 43 33.28 2.21 7.92
C GLU A 43 33.21 1.87 6.43
N ASN A 44 33.16 2.86 5.57
CA ASN A 44 32.93 2.76 4.10
C ASN A 44 31.71 1.85 3.82
N LYS A 45 30.59 2.14 4.50
CA LYS A 45 29.32 1.41 4.36
C LYS A 45 28.21 2.34 3.93
N PRO A 46 27.31 1.90 3.04
CA PRO A 46 26.10 2.63 2.74
C PRO A 46 25.17 2.72 3.97
N ILE A 47 24.30 3.73 3.96
CA ILE A 47 23.34 3.97 5.04
C ILE A 47 21.96 3.52 4.60
N PHE A 48 21.26 2.77 5.46
CA PHE A 48 19.85 2.48 5.38
C PHE A 48 19.09 3.37 6.35
N VAL A 49 18.04 4.06 5.89
CA VAL A 49 17.16 4.88 6.76
C VAL A 49 15.72 4.39 6.66
N ASP A 50 15.16 3.96 7.82
CA ASP A 50 13.71 3.76 7.99
C ASP A 50 13.07 5.11 8.30
N ALA A 51 12.45 5.73 7.29
CA ALA A 51 11.68 6.97 7.44
C ALA A 51 10.25 6.63 7.84
N TYR A 52 9.89 6.94 9.10
CA TYR A 52 8.62 6.54 9.69
C TYR A 52 7.90 7.70 10.39
N THR A 53 6.65 7.46 10.81
CA THR A 53 5.92 8.28 11.78
C THR A 53 5.34 7.41 12.90
N THR A 54 5.06 8.03 14.05
CA THR A 54 4.58 7.30 15.24
C THR A 54 3.18 6.72 15.10
N TRP A 55 2.35 7.26 14.21
CA TRP A 55 0.99 6.78 13.91
C TRP A 55 0.92 5.77 12.77
N CYS A 56 1.99 5.60 11.99
CA CYS A 56 2.04 4.71 10.82
C CYS A 56 1.89 3.23 11.21
N GLY A 57 0.77 2.61 10.88
CA GLY A 57 0.50 1.19 11.12
C GLY A 57 1.49 0.25 10.43
N PRO A 58 1.70 0.38 9.09
CA PRO A 58 2.67 -0.44 8.36
C PRO A 58 4.11 -0.32 8.89
N CYS A 59 4.52 0.87 9.38
CA CYS A 59 5.85 1.05 9.99
C CYS A 59 5.98 0.26 11.29
N LYS A 60 4.94 0.26 12.13
CA LYS A 60 4.89 -0.54 13.37
C LYS A 60 4.93 -2.03 13.06
N TRP A 61 4.22 -2.44 12.01
CA TRP A 61 4.21 -3.84 11.56
C TRP A 61 5.62 -4.28 11.11
N MET A 62 6.31 -3.49 10.26
CA MET A 62 7.70 -3.79 9.87
C MET A 62 8.64 -3.85 11.08
N ALA A 63 8.53 -2.89 12.00
CA ALA A 63 9.37 -2.88 13.21
C ALA A 63 9.20 -4.14 14.06
N LYS A 64 7.96 -4.64 14.18
CA LYS A 64 7.63 -5.81 15.00
C LYS A 64 7.95 -7.12 14.28
N ASN A 65 7.65 -7.22 12.99
CA ASN A 65 7.61 -8.52 12.29
C ASN A 65 8.78 -8.73 11.32
N ILE A 66 9.42 -7.66 10.83
CA ILE A 66 10.49 -7.75 9.82
C ILE A 66 11.86 -7.39 10.43
N PHE A 67 11.98 -6.20 11.03
CA PHE A 67 13.25 -5.73 11.58
C PHE A 67 13.73 -6.55 12.80
N SER A 68 12.83 -7.31 13.42
CA SER A 68 13.12 -8.23 14.52
C SER A 68 13.65 -9.60 14.07
N GLN A 69 13.58 -9.92 12.78
CA GLN A 69 14.04 -11.21 12.28
C GLN A 69 15.56 -11.30 12.23
N GLU A 70 16.10 -12.45 12.65
CA GLU A 70 17.55 -12.69 12.72
C GLU A 70 18.22 -12.55 11.35
N GLN A 71 17.65 -13.17 10.31
CA GLN A 71 18.19 -13.09 8.95
C GLN A 71 18.30 -11.65 8.45
N VAL A 72 17.29 -10.81 8.74
CA VAL A 72 17.26 -9.40 8.37
C VAL A 72 18.30 -8.62 9.16
N GLY A 73 18.38 -8.83 10.49
CA GLY A 73 19.35 -8.16 11.35
C GLY A 73 20.81 -8.47 10.99
N VAL A 74 21.10 -9.74 10.68
CA VAL A 74 22.45 -10.17 10.23
C VAL A 74 22.79 -9.52 8.89
N TYR A 75 21.86 -9.58 7.92
CA TYR A 75 22.05 -9.00 6.59
C TYR A 75 22.31 -7.48 6.67
N MET A 76 21.48 -6.76 7.43
CA MET A 76 21.59 -5.30 7.57
C MET A 76 22.93 -4.91 8.26
N LYS A 77 23.32 -5.60 9.32
CA LYS A 77 24.57 -5.35 10.02
C LYS A 77 25.82 -5.54 9.12
N GLN A 78 25.76 -6.52 8.22
CA GLN A 78 26.87 -6.79 7.30
C GLN A 78 27.01 -5.69 6.23
N ASN A 79 25.89 -5.18 5.73
CA ASN A 79 25.88 -4.38 4.50
C ASN A 79 25.62 -2.88 4.73
N PHE A 80 25.00 -2.47 5.85
CA PHE A 80 24.56 -1.08 6.05
C PHE A 80 24.89 -0.55 7.43
N ILE A 81 24.96 0.77 7.53
CA ILE A 81 24.72 1.51 8.77
C ILE A 81 23.22 1.82 8.79
N ALA A 82 22.49 1.16 9.70
CA ALA A 82 21.03 1.32 9.79
C ALA A 82 20.65 2.49 10.72
N TYR A 83 19.78 3.35 10.26
CA TYR A 83 19.25 4.50 10.99
C TYR A 83 17.73 4.55 10.92
N LYS A 84 17.10 5.08 11.95
CA LYS A 84 15.65 5.22 12.03
C LYS A 84 15.29 6.65 12.39
N MET A 85 14.47 7.31 11.55
CA MET A 85 14.15 8.72 11.72
C MET A 85 12.63 8.95 11.72
N ASP A 86 12.13 9.62 12.77
CA ASP A 86 10.74 10.08 12.82
C ASP A 86 10.59 11.35 11.97
N MET A 87 9.85 11.24 10.88
CA MET A 87 9.69 12.31 9.89
C MET A 87 8.88 13.50 10.40
N GLU A 88 8.30 13.42 11.61
CA GLU A 88 7.56 14.53 12.24
C GLU A 88 8.32 15.17 13.39
N LYS A 89 9.54 14.70 13.73
CA LYS A 89 10.32 15.22 14.87
C LYS A 89 11.76 15.54 14.50
N GLY A 90 12.32 16.51 15.24
CA GLY A 90 13.73 16.89 15.10
C GLY A 90 14.09 17.29 13.67
N GLU A 91 15.09 16.60 13.10
CA GLU A 91 15.56 16.82 11.72
C GLU A 91 14.62 16.20 10.66
N GLY A 92 13.66 15.36 11.08
CA GLY A 92 12.81 14.55 10.21
C GLY A 92 12.01 15.34 9.17
N PRO A 93 11.32 16.47 9.51
CA PRO A 93 10.54 17.22 8.54
C PRO A 93 11.40 17.78 7.38
N ASP A 94 12.57 18.32 7.66
CA ASP A 94 13.49 18.83 6.64
C ASP A 94 14.12 17.70 5.84
N PHE A 95 14.45 16.59 6.50
CA PHE A 95 14.96 15.39 5.86
C PHE A 95 13.91 14.78 4.90
N ALA A 96 12.65 14.67 5.34
CA ALA A 96 11.55 14.19 4.51
C ALA A 96 11.36 15.05 3.25
N LYS A 97 11.35 16.37 3.42
CA LYS A 97 11.21 17.30 2.30
C LYS A 97 12.39 17.20 1.32
N LYS A 98 13.62 17.13 1.82
CA LYS A 98 14.85 17.05 1.01
C LYS A 98 14.89 15.77 0.18
N ASN A 99 14.39 14.66 0.71
CA ASN A 99 14.48 13.33 0.08
C ASN A 99 13.15 12.89 -0.55
N ASN A 100 12.20 13.81 -0.74
CA ASN A 100 10.89 13.54 -1.32
C ASN A 100 10.18 12.33 -0.66
N VAL A 101 10.07 12.34 0.68
CA VAL A 101 9.34 11.33 1.43
C VAL A 101 7.87 11.73 1.48
N VAL A 102 7.03 11.05 0.70
CA VAL A 102 5.62 11.38 0.50
C VAL A 102 4.66 10.37 1.15
N ALA A 103 5.18 9.23 1.61
CA ALA A 103 4.39 8.16 2.26
C ALA A 103 5.26 7.41 3.28
N TYR A 104 4.61 6.63 4.16
CA TYR A 104 5.29 5.88 5.23
C TYR A 104 4.88 4.41 5.26
N PRO A 105 5.86 3.49 5.49
CA PRO A 105 7.29 3.76 5.57
C PRO A 105 7.89 4.10 4.21
N THR A 106 8.97 4.90 4.20
CA THR A 106 9.90 5.02 3.06
C THR A 106 11.27 4.53 3.51
N LEU A 107 11.82 3.58 2.77
CA LEU A 107 13.12 2.96 3.02
C LEU A 107 14.14 3.62 2.11
N LEU A 108 15.05 4.40 2.68
CA LEU A 108 16.01 5.20 1.93
C LEU A 108 17.43 4.62 2.05
N TYR A 109 18.17 4.70 0.97
CA TYR A 109 19.54 4.21 0.90
C TYR A 109 20.47 5.32 0.41
N PHE A 110 21.56 5.51 1.13
CA PHE A 110 22.59 6.52 0.83
C PHE A 110 23.94 5.85 0.68
N ASP A 111 24.82 6.43 -0.12
CA ASP A 111 26.22 6.04 -0.12
C ASP A 111 26.91 6.43 1.21
N ALA A 112 28.19 6.08 1.35
CA ALA A 112 28.97 6.36 2.56
C ALA A 112 29.15 7.88 2.78
N GLU A 113 29.01 8.70 1.75
CA GLU A 113 29.10 10.16 1.79
C GLU A 113 27.75 10.83 2.09
N GLY A 114 26.67 10.05 2.18
CA GLY A 114 25.32 10.53 2.50
C GLY A 114 24.57 11.10 1.30
N LYS A 115 24.92 10.71 0.07
CA LYS A 115 24.14 10.97 -1.13
C LYS A 115 23.13 9.86 -1.34
N MET A 116 21.86 10.20 -1.54
CA MET A 116 20.81 9.20 -1.81
C MET A 116 21.10 8.45 -3.12
N ILE A 117 21.10 7.12 -3.05
CA ILE A 117 21.36 6.23 -4.19
C ILE A 117 20.12 5.44 -4.60
N HIS A 118 19.25 5.11 -3.63
CA HIS A 118 18.04 4.33 -3.88
C HIS A 118 16.99 4.60 -2.80
N LYS A 119 15.73 4.25 -3.06
CA LYS A 119 14.65 4.22 -2.06
C LYS A 119 13.54 3.26 -2.48
N GLY A 120 12.68 2.87 -1.52
CA GLY A 120 11.45 2.14 -1.80
C GLY A 120 10.34 2.63 -0.88
N ILE A 121 9.11 2.74 -1.40
CA ILE A 121 7.93 3.14 -0.64
C ILE A 121 7.13 1.93 -0.21
N GLY A 122 6.59 1.99 1.02
CA GLY A 122 5.70 1.00 1.58
C GLY A 122 6.39 -0.12 2.36
N ALA A 123 5.57 -0.84 3.12
CA ALA A 123 6.04 -1.99 3.90
C ALA A 123 6.46 -3.14 2.97
N ARG A 124 7.46 -3.88 3.41
CA ARG A 124 7.99 -5.09 2.74
C ARG A 124 8.03 -6.24 3.73
N ASP A 125 7.86 -7.46 3.27
CA ASP A 125 8.27 -8.65 4.01
C ASP A 125 9.81 -8.77 4.04
N ALA A 126 10.32 -9.83 4.65
CA ALA A 126 11.77 -9.98 4.84
C ALA A 126 12.51 -10.14 3.50
N ASP A 127 11.96 -10.92 2.58
CA ASP A 127 12.57 -11.18 1.28
C ASP A 127 12.53 -9.92 0.40
N GLY A 128 11.39 -9.22 0.34
CA GLY A 128 11.25 -7.95 -0.37
C GLY A 128 12.12 -6.83 0.19
N LEU A 129 12.38 -6.80 1.51
CA LEU A 129 13.34 -5.87 2.10
C LEU A 129 14.78 -6.20 1.67
N ILE A 130 15.15 -7.49 1.69
CA ILE A 130 16.50 -7.94 1.27
C ILE A 130 16.70 -7.68 -0.23
N GLU A 131 15.67 -7.90 -1.06
CA GLU A 131 15.71 -7.58 -2.50
C GLU A 131 15.94 -6.09 -2.73
N LEU A 132 15.18 -5.22 -2.08
CA LEU A 132 15.36 -3.77 -2.16
C LEU A 132 16.76 -3.33 -1.68
N CYS A 133 17.30 -3.97 -0.64
CA CYS A 133 18.68 -3.75 -0.19
C CYS A 133 19.71 -4.17 -1.27
N ASN A 134 19.50 -5.32 -1.93
CA ASN A 134 20.38 -5.77 -3.01
C ASN A 134 20.33 -4.80 -4.19
N ASP A 135 19.17 -4.27 -4.54
CA ASP A 135 19.03 -3.27 -5.60
C ASP A 135 19.73 -1.96 -5.23
N ALA A 136 19.69 -1.55 -3.96
CA ALA A 136 20.47 -0.41 -3.46
C ALA A 136 21.99 -0.63 -3.49
N LEU A 137 22.44 -1.87 -3.33
CA LEU A 137 23.88 -2.23 -3.40
C LEU A 137 24.41 -2.42 -4.83
N ASP A 138 23.52 -2.69 -5.78
CA ASP A 138 23.89 -2.87 -7.19
C ASP A 138 23.83 -1.54 -7.96
N PRO A 139 24.97 -0.96 -8.35
CA PRO A 139 24.98 0.31 -9.11
C PRO A 139 24.15 0.28 -10.40
N ALA A 140 23.91 -0.91 -10.98
CA ALA A 140 23.11 -1.04 -12.19
C ALA A 140 21.61 -0.87 -11.95
N LYS A 141 21.17 -1.11 -10.71
CA LYS A 141 19.77 -1.10 -10.27
C LYS A 141 19.36 0.13 -9.43
N GLN A 142 20.33 0.92 -9.00
CA GLN A 142 20.09 2.13 -8.21
C GLN A 142 19.25 3.16 -8.95
N LEU A 143 18.28 3.76 -8.28
CA LEU A 143 17.52 4.92 -8.80
C LEU A 143 18.43 6.03 -9.34
N ALA A 144 19.49 6.39 -8.58
CA ALA A 144 20.43 7.43 -8.99
C ALA A 144 21.12 7.12 -10.33
N SER A 145 21.42 5.85 -10.60
CA SER A 145 22.03 5.42 -11.88
C SER A 145 21.04 5.51 -13.04
N PHE A 146 19.75 5.19 -12.82
CA PHE A 146 18.72 5.36 -13.84
C PHE A 146 18.48 6.83 -14.15
N ILE A 147 18.38 7.69 -13.13
CA ILE A 147 18.25 9.14 -13.30
C ILE A 147 19.42 9.66 -14.15
N LYS A 148 20.67 9.32 -13.79
CA LYS A 148 21.86 9.72 -14.51
C LYS A 148 21.84 9.28 -15.98
N LYS A 149 21.54 8.01 -16.26
CA LYS A 149 21.42 7.49 -17.63
C LYS A 149 20.37 8.25 -18.44
N TYR A 150 19.22 8.55 -17.82
CA TYR A 150 18.16 9.32 -18.45
C TYR A 150 18.62 10.76 -18.77
N GLU A 151 19.33 11.43 -17.85
CA GLU A 151 19.91 12.77 -18.06
C GLU A 151 20.98 12.76 -19.17
N GLU A 152 21.77 11.69 -19.26
CA GLU A 152 22.76 11.47 -20.31
C GLU A 152 22.16 11.10 -21.68
N GLY A 153 20.84 10.96 -21.79
CA GLY A 153 20.14 10.79 -23.06
C GLY A 153 19.70 9.36 -23.37
N ALA A 154 19.77 8.41 -22.44
CA ALA A 154 19.20 7.08 -22.66
C ALA A 154 17.68 7.18 -22.87
N ARG A 155 17.19 6.69 -24.02
CA ARG A 155 15.81 6.80 -24.46
C ARG A 155 15.32 5.58 -25.24
N ASP A 156 16.07 4.46 -25.21
CA ASP A 156 15.56 3.21 -25.77
C ASP A 156 14.39 2.69 -24.92
N LYS A 157 13.55 1.89 -25.55
CA LYS A 157 12.28 1.51 -24.97
C LYS A 157 12.43 0.60 -23.76
N ASP A 158 13.34 -0.38 -23.81
CA ASP A 158 13.56 -1.32 -22.72
C ASP A 158 14.11 -0.59 -21.48
N PHE A 159 15.02 0.37 -21.70
CA PHE A 159 15.48 1.26 -20.65
C PHE A 159 14.33 2.07 -20.04
N LEU A 160 13.45 2.66 -20.87
CA LEU A 160 12.35 3.48 -20.37
C LEU A 160 11.34 2.66 -19.57
N VAL A 161 11.01 1.43 -19.99
CA VAL A 161 10.12 0.53 -19.23
C VAL A 161 10.73 0.21 -17.86
N THR A 162 12.00 -0.20 -17.82
CA THR A 162 12.70 -0.50 -16.57
C THR A 162 12.78 0.74 -15.67
N TYR A 163 13.13 1.89 -16.24
CA TYR A 163 13.23 3.14 -15.48
C TYR A 163 11.89 3.60 -14.91
N LEU A 164 10.80 3.46 -15.66
CA LEU A 164 9.45 3.75 -15.17
C LEU A 164 9.05 2.83 -14.01
N GLY A 165 9.42 1.54 -14.06
CA GLY A 165 9.24 0.63 -12.93
C GLY A 165 9.98 1.10 -11.68
N VAL A 166 11.27 1.44 -11.82
CA VAL A 166 12.08 1.97 -10.70
C VAL A 166 11.51 3.28 -10.14
N LEU A 167 11.08 4.21 -11.00
CA LEU A 167 10.45 5.46 -10.55
C LEU A 167 9.15 5.20 -9.78
N SER A 168 8.33 4.26 -10.24
CA SER A 168 7.10 3.85 -9.56
C SER A 168 7.38 3.31 -8.17
N ASP A 169 8.30 2.35 -8.04
CA ASP A 169 8.67 1.72 -6.78
C ASP A 169 9.29 2.71 -5.77
N CYS A 170 9.99 3.70 -6.31
CA CYS A 170 10.59 4.77 -5.54
C CYS A 170 9.65 5.95 -5.26
N GLY A 171 8.45 5.99 -5.86
CA GLY A 171 7.51 7.12 -5.73
C GLY A 171 8.04 8.42 -6.31
N GLU A 172 8.78 8.34 -7.40
CA GLU A 172 9.31 9.49 -8.13
C GLU A 172 8.40 9.91 -9.27
N ASP A 173 8.62 11.14 -9.76
CA ASP A 173 7.86 11.64 -10.92
C ASP A 173 8.19 10.85 -12.19
N MET A 174 7.16 10.29 -12.79
CA MET A 174 7.23 9.47 -14.00
C MET A 174 6.84 10.25 -15.26
N GLU A 175 6.42 11.50 -15.14
CA GLU A 175 5.74 12.21 -16.25
C GLU A 175 6.59 12.32 -17.52
N ALA A 176 7.78 12.86 -17.41
CA ALA A 176 8.64 13.07 -18.58
C ALA A 176 9.16 11.74 -19.19
N PRO A 177 9.63 10.75 -18.40
CA PRO A 177 9.99 9.43 -18.93
C PRO A 177 8.80 8.71 -19.59
N PHE A 178 7.60 8.78 -18.98
CA PHE A 178 6.40 8.15 -19.54
C PHE A 178 5.98 8.78 -20.86
N ASN A 179 6.03 10.11 -21.01
CA ASN A 179 5.74 10.76 -22.29
C ASN A 179 6.68 10.28 -23.39
N THR A 180 8.00 10.22 -23.06
CA THR A 180 9.00 9.73 -24.01
C THR A 180 8.73 8.27 -24.42
N TYR A 181 8.36 7.40 -23.46
CA TYR A 181 7.95 6.03 -23.72
C TYR A 181 6.71 5.99 -24.63
N TRP A 182 5.67 6.75 -24.26
CA TRP A 182 4.41 6.77 -24.96
C TRP A 182 4.50 7.20 -26.43
N GLU A 183 5.30 8.21 -26.72
CA GLU A 183 5.58 8.69 -28.08
C GLU A 183 6.28 7.65 -28.94
N LYS A 184 7.16 6.82 -28.33
CA LYS A 184 7.94 5.78 -29.03
C LYS A 184 7.18 4.45 -29.17
N THR A 185 6.05 4.29 -28.51
CA THR A 185 5.31 3.03 -28.44
C THR A 185 4.24 3.01 -29.54
N SER A 186 4.20 1.96 -30.34
CA SER A 186 3.19 1.76 -31.39
C SER A 186 1.79 1.49 -30.76
N ASP A 187 0.72 1.68 -31.56
CA ASP A 187 -0.63 1.44 -31.08
C ASP A 187 -0.88 -0.01 -30.63
N VAL A 188 -0.22 -0.98 -31.25
CA VAL A 188 -0.30 -2.41 -30.82
C VAL A 188 0.34 -2.62 -29.46
N GLU A 189 1.51 -2.03 -29.23
CA GLU A 189 2.24 -2.13 -27.97
C GLU A 189 1.58 -1.34 -26.85
N LYS A 190 0.91 -0.23 -27.15
CA LYS A 190 0.10 0.52 -26.19
C LYS A 190 -1.05 -0.30 -25.63
N GLN A 191 -1.61 -1.24 -26.40
CA GLN A 191 -2.75 -2.06 -26.01
C GLN A 191 -2.33 -3.39 -25.33
N THR A 192 -1.34 -3.33 -24.42
CA THR A 192 -0.86 -4.46 -23.62
C THR A 192 -1.15 -4.24 -22.13
N ALA A 193 -1.15 -5.33 -21.36
CA ALA A 193 -1.27 -5.25 -19.89
C ALA A 193 -0.13 -4.44 -19.26
N GLU A 194 1.10 -4.62 -19.74
CA GLU A 194 2.26 -3.85 -19.28
C GLU A 194 2.08 -2.35 -19.49
N SER A 195 1.65 -1.95 -20.70
CA SER A 195 1.37 -0.55 -21.01
C SER A 195 0.26 0.02 -20.11
N LEU A 196 -0.81 -0.75 -19.85
CA LEU A 196 -1.86 -0.33 -18.93
C LEU A 196 -1.35 -0.13 -17.50
N ASN A 197 -0.49 -1.02 -17.01
CA ASN A 197 0.13 -0.92 -15.69
C ASN A 197 1.01 0.34 -15.57
N LEU A 198 1.82 0.63 -16.58
CA LEU A 198 2.61 1.87 -16.63
C LEU A 198 1.71 3.11 -16.68
N MET A 199 0.61 3.06 -17.45
CA MET A 199 -0.39 4.11 -17.44
C MET A 199 -0.98 4.29 -16.04
N ALA A 200 -1.37 3.23 -15.36
CA ALA A 200 -1.94 3.27 -14.00
C ALA A 200 -0.96 3.86 -12.97
N ALA A 201 0.32 3.56 -13.10
CA ALA A 201 1.37 4.10 -12.21
C ALA A 201 1.56 5.62 -12.37
N VAL A 202 1.27 6.18 -13.55
CA VAL A 202 1.31 7.64 -13.83
C VAL A 202 -0.02 8.29 -13.45
N THR A 203 -0.44 8.14 -12.18
CA THR A 203 -1.80 8.42 -11.69
C THR A 203 -2.32 9.83 -11.96
N HIS A 204 -1.47 10.87 -11.95
CA HIS A 204 -1.92 12.25 -12.20
C HIS A 204 -2.47 12.45 -13.61
N ARG A 205 -2.11 11.59 -14.57
CA ARG A 205 -2.56 11.69 -15.96
C ARG A 205 -3.91 11.04 -16.21
N PHE A 206 -4.26 10.05 -15.38
CA PHE A 206 -5.60 9.46 -15.38
C PHE A 206 -6.59 10.25 -14.54
N SER A 207 -6.09 11.20 -13.75
CA SER A 207 -6.94 12.11 -12.99
C SER A 207 -7.68 13.08 -13.91
N ASP A 208 -7.09 13.45 -15.06
CA ASP A 208 -7.76 14.31 -16.06
C ASP A 208 -8.37 13.47 -17.18
N PHE A 209 -9.70 13.37 -17.19
CA PHE A 209 -10.41 12.65 -18.24
C PHE A 209 -10.23 13.27 -19.65
N LYS A 210 -9.77 14.52 -19.75
CA LYS A 210 -9.43 15.20 -21.01
C LYS A 210 -8.01 14.93 -21.51
N SER A 211 -7.18 14.30 -20.68
CA SER A 211 -5.80 14.02 -21.07
C SER A 211 -5.75 13.07 -22.29
N PRO A 212 -4.77 13.24 -23.19
CA PRO A 212 -4.65 12.37 -24.37
C PRO A 212 -4.56 10.88 -24.01
N ILE A 213 -3.95 10.57 -22.88
CA ILE A 213 -3.77 9.19 -22.39
C ILE A 213 -5.11 8.61 -21.94
N THR A 214 -5.89 9.36 -21.14
CA THR A 214 -7.23 8.93 -20.72
C THR A 214 -8.16 8.77 -21.92
N GLN A 215 -8.12 9.70 -22.87
CA GLN A 215 -8.91 9.60 -24.09
C GLN A 215 -8.51 8.37 -24.94
N TYR A 216 -7.21 8.04 -24.96
CA TYR A 216 -6.74 6.82 -25.63
C TYR A 216 -7.24 5.55 -24.93
N LEU A 217 -7.21 5.51 -23.58
CA LEU A 217 -7.77 4.41 -22.79
C LEU A 217 -9.26 4.22 -23.06
N LEU A 218 -10.05 5.31 -23.00
CA LEU A 218 -11.49 5.29 -23.25
C LEU A 218 -11.82 4.77 -24.66
N LYS A 219 -11.10 5.24 -25.67
CA LYS A 219 -11.26 4.80 -27.06
C LYS A 219 -10.93 3.33 -27.27
N ASN A 220 -9.92 2.82 -26.55
CA ASN A 220 -9.41 1.46 -26.70
C ASN A 220 -9.82 0.54 -25.54
N ARG A 221 -10.84 0.90 -24.76
CA ARG A 221 -11.30 0.20 -23.56
C ARG A 221 -11.45 -1.31 -23.79
N ALA A 222 -12.14 -1.70 -24.85
CA ALA A 222 -12.39 -3.10 -25.17
C ALA A 222 -11.11 -3.91 -25.50
N ALA A 223 -10.05 -3.25 -25.96
CA ALA A 223 -8.76 -3.91 -26.19
C ALA A 223 -8.06 -4.18 -24.85
N TYR A 224 -8.08 -3.21 -23.95
CA TYR A 224 -7.50 -3.39 -22.60
C TYR A 224 -8.25 -4.42 -21.76
N GLU A 225 -9.59 -4.44 -21.80
CA GLU A 225 -10.41 -5.45 -21.11
C GLU A 225 -10.16 -6.90 -21.59
N LYS A 226 -9.51 -7.09 -22.75
CA LYS A 226 -9.09 -8.41 -23.26
C LYS A 226 -7.72 -8.85 -22.75
N VAL A 227 -6.83 -7.91 -22.48
CA VAL A 227 -5.44 -8.20 -22.09
C VAL A 227 -5.21 -8.10 -20.58
N THR A 228 -6.17 -7.52 -19.86
CA THR A 228 -6.24 -7.49 -18.38
C THR A 228 -7.61 -8.04 -17.94
N SER A 229 -8.36 -7.29 -17.15
CA SER A 229 -9.74 -7.60 -16.77
C SER A 229 -10.65 -6.37 -16.99
N LYS A 230 -11.98 -6.60 -17.04
CA LYS A 230 -12.95 -5.50 -17.05
C LYS A 230 -12.89 -4.69 -15.76
N GLU A 231 -12.60 -5.37 -14.66
CA GLU A 231 -12.52 -4.85 -13.31
C GLU A 231 -11.34 -3.87 -13.18
N ASP A 232 -10.15 -4.23 -13.67
CA ASP A 232 -8.96 -3.37 -13.66
C ASP A 232 -9.19 -2.08 -14.45
N VAL A 233 -9.73 -2.21 -15.65
CA VAL A 233 -10.05 -1.05 -16.49
C VAL A 233 -11.15 -0.19 -15.87
N ALA A 234 -12.18 -0.80 -15.28
CA ALA A 234 -13.24 -0.09 -14.59
C ALA A 234 -12.71 0.67 -13.36
N GLN A 235 -11.81 0.08 -12.58
CA GLN A 235 -11.20 0.73 -11.42
C GLN A 235 -10.38 1.96 -11.83
N LEU A 236 -9.61 1.85 -12.90
CA LEU A 236 -8.81 2.96 -13.42
C LEU A 236 -9.71 4.13 -13.91
N LEU A 237 -10.80 3.80 -14.58
CA LEU A 237 -11.78 4.80 -15.02
C LEU A 237 -12.57 5.40 -13.85
N GLU A 238 -12.84 4.64 -12.79
CA GLU A 238 -13.48 5.17 -11.57
C GLU A 238 -12.59 6.20 -10.87
N ASN A 239 -11.28 5.98 -10.82
CA ASN A 239 -10.32 6.95 -10.28
C ASN A 239 -10.35 8.27 -11.10
N THR A 240 -10.42 8.16 -12.42
CA THR A 240 -10.57 9.30 -13.32
C THR A 240 -11.87 10.06 -13.07
N TYR A 241 -12.98 9.35 -12.90
CA TYR A 241 -14.27 9.94 -12.59
C TYR A 241 -14.28 10.65 -11.23
N ALA A 242 -13.71 10.02 -10.20
CA ALA A 242 -13.58 10.58 -8.85
C ALA A 242 -12.83 11.92 -8.87
N TYR A 243 -11.70 11.97 -9.58
CA TYR A 243 -10.95 13.21 -9.76
C TYR A 243 -11.72 14.27 -10.54
N GLY A 244 -12.45 13.87 -11.57
CA GLY A 244 -13.32 14.77 -12.34
C GLY A 244 -14.36 15.45 -11.45
N ILE A 245 -14.98 14.72 -10.51
CA ILE A 245 -15.94 15.31 -9.55
C ILE A 245 -15.23 16.28 -8.60
N TRP A 246 -14.03 15.92 -8.09
CA TRP A 246 -13.25 16.78 -7.24
C TRP A 246 -12.85 18.08 -7.95
N THR A 247 -12.51 18.01 -9.23
CA THR A 247 -12.25 19.19 -10.07
C THR A 247 -13.51 20.07 -10.18
N VAL A 248 -14.68 19.49 -10.48
CA VAL A 248 -15.95 20.23 -10.48
C VAL A 248 -16.23 20.91 -9.15
N ALA A 249 -15.91 20.25 -8.04
CA ALA A 249 -16.13 20.81 -6.69
C ALA A 249 -15.30 22.08 -6.43
N LYS A 250 -14.11 22.19 -7.05
CA LYS A 250 -13.20 23.34 -6.93
C LYS A 250 -13.49 24.51 -7.88
N ILE A 251 -14.22 24.26 -8.97
CA ILE A 251 -14.56 25.33 -9.94
C ILE A 251 -15.58 26.29 -9.28
N GLU A 252 -15.19 27.55 -9.11
CA GLU A 252 -16.02 28.57 -8.49
C GLU A 252 -17.07 29.11 -9.49
N ASP A 253 -16.70 29.28 -10.76
CA ASP A 253 -17.63 29.73 -11.79
C ASP A 253 -18.68 28.67 -12.10
N LYS A 254 -19.95 29.03 -11.87
CA LYS A 254 -21.09 28.11 -12.02
C LYS A 254 -21.28 27.63 -13.46
N LYS A 255 -20.96 28.47 -14.46
CA LYS A 255 -21.14 28.14 -15.87
C LYS A 255 -20.07 27.16 -16.31
N GLU A 256 -18.83 27.40 -15.89
CA GLU A 256 -17.71 26.50 -16.12
C GLU A 256 -17.91 25.14 -15.43
N ALA A 257 -18.27 25.13 -14.13
CA ALA A 257 -18.58 23.89 -13.40
C ALA A 257 -19.69 23.07 -14.06
N LYS A 258 -20.72 23.74 -14.61
CA LYS A 258 -21.82 23.08 -15.34
C LYS A 258 -21.32 22.49 -16.66
N ALA A 259 -20.49 23.21 -17.42
CA ALA A 259 -19.92 22.73 -18.67
C ALA A 259 -19.02 21.52 -18.44
N PHE A 260 -18.10 21.61 -17.48
CA PHE A 260 -17.22 20.49 -17.10
C PHE A 260 -18.01 19.26 -16.62
N SER A 261 -19.05 19.47 -15.79
CA SER A 261 -19.92 18.39 -15.33
C SER A 261 -20.63 17.68 -16.49
N LYS A 262 -21.06 18.44 -17.51
CA LYS A 262 -21.69 17.86 -18.68
C LYS A 262 -20.74 16.97 -19.47
N GLU A 263 -19.52 17.46 -19.74
CA GLU A 263 -18.47 16.69 -20.42
C GLU A 263 -18.08 15.42 -19.65
N LEU A 264 -17.90 15.54 -18.32
CA LEU A 264 -17.60 14.40 -17.45
C LEU A 264 -18.71 13.33 -17.53
N LEU A 265 -19.99 13.73 -17.52
CA LEU A 265 -21.12 12.81 -17.59
C LEU A 265 -21.42 12.27 -19.01
N GLU A 266 -20.85 12.86 -20.04
CA GLU A 266 -20.83 12.29 -21.40
C GLU A 266 -19.85 11.12 -21.46
N VAL A 267 -18.71 11.23 -20.76
CA VAL A 267 -17.71 10.15 -20.64
C VAL A 267 -18.17 9.04 -19.69
N PHE A 268 -18.84 9.40 -18.60
CA PHE A 268 -19.32 8.48 -17.55
C PHE A 268 -20.85 8.51 -17.41
N PRO A 269 -21.63 8.05 -18.40
CA PRO A 269 -23.10 8.20 -18.41
C PRO A 269 -23.80 7.45 -17.27
N ASP A 270 -23.21 6.33 -16.82
CA ASP A 270 -23.74 5.50 -15.72
C ASP A 270 -23.63 6.18 -14.36
N ALA A 271 -22.76 7.19 -14.24
CA ALA A 271 -22.54 7.96 -13.02
C ALA A 271 -23.62 9.03 -12.74
N LYS A 272 -24.54 9.29 -13.66
CA LYS A 272 -25.56 10.37 -13.53
C LYS A 272 -26.37 10.32 -12.24
N LYS A 273 -26.70 9.11 -11.75
CA LYS A 273 -27.52 8.95 -10.54
C LYS A 273 -26.78 9.35 -9.26
N GLU A 274 -25.47 9.09 -9.21
CA GLU A 274 -24.65 9.37 -8.02
C GLU A 274 -24.00 10.76 -8.07
N PHE A 275 -23.70 11.28 -9.28
CA PHE A 275 -22.90 12.49 -9.50
C PHE A 275 -23.27 13.65 -8.56
N LYS A 276 -24.55 14.03 -8.52
CA LYS A 276 -24.99 15.17 -7.69
C LYS A 276 -24.78 14.91 -6.20
N LYS A 277 -24.99 13.70 -5.73
CA LYS A 277 -24.85 13.34 -4.31
C LYS A 277 -23.37 13.25 -3.92
N ARG A 278 -22.54 12.65 -4.76
CA ARG A 278 -21.08 12.59 -4.57
C ARG A 278 -20.46 14.00 -4.57
N LEU A 279 -20.86 14.84 -5.52
CA LEU A 279 -20.42 16.23 -5.58
C LEU A 279 -20.83 17.03 -4.32
N THR A 280 -22.06 16.80 -3.79
CA THR A 280 -22.52 17.45 -2.57
C THR A 280 -21.68 17.00 -1.36
N TYR A 281 -21.34 15.72 -1.28
CA TYR A 281 -20.48 15.19 -0.25
C TYR A 281 -19.06 15.79 -0.33
N ILE A 282 -18.43 15.75 -1.50
CA ILE A 282 -17.09 16.33 -1.70
C ILE A 282 -17.07 17.83 -1.35
N LYS A 283 -18.07 18.61 -1.77
CA LYS A 283 -18.15 20.03 -1.39
C LYS A 283 -18.26 20.23 0.11
N ALA A 284 -19.01 19.37 0.81
CA ALA A 284 -19.12 19.47 2.27
C ALA A 284 -17.77 19.20 2.97
N THR A 285 -16.94 18.27 2.46
CA THR A 285 -15.61 17.99 3.01
C THR A 285 -14.60 19.11 2.76
N MET A 286 -14.86 19.99 1.80
CA MET A 286 -13.96 21.12 1.47
C MET A 286 -14.27 22.40 2.26
N GLU A 287 -15.35 22.45 3.03
CA GLU A 287 -15.71 23.61 3.83
C GLU A 287 -14.74 23.82 5.00
N THR A 288 -14.40 25.06 5.27
CA THR A 288 -13.50 25.44 6.37
C THR A 288 -14.14 26.54 7.21
N PRO A 289 -14.40 26.30 8.51
CA PRO A 289 -14.17 25.05 9.25
C PRO A 289 -15.10 23.93 8.81
N PRO A 290 -14.73 22.65 9.00
CA PRO A 290 -15.58 21.51 8.62
C PRO A 290 -16.84 21.44 9.48
N ASP A 291 -17.97 21.13 8.84
CA ASP A 291 -19.25 20.80 9.51
C ASP A 291 -19.45 19.27 9.46
N GLU A 292 -19.07 18.59 10.53
CA GLU A 292 -19.12 17.13 10.63
C GLU A 292 -20.55 16.58 10.43
N ALA A 293 -21.57 17.27 10.92
CA ALA A 293 -22.96 16.82 10.77
C ALA A 293 -23.41 16.92 9.30
N LYS A 294 -23.01 17.97 8.61
CA LYS A 294 -23.27 18.17 7.17
C LYS A 294 -22.52 17.14 6.33
N ILE A 295 -21.25 16.88 6.65
CA ILE A 295 -20.42 15.87 5.99
C ILE A 295 -21.07 14.49 6.15
N ALA A 296 -21.38 14.07 7.37
CA ALA A 296 -21.99 12.77 7.66
C ALA A 296 -23.34 12.60 6.93
N LYS A 297 -24.19 13.64 6.93
CA LYS A 297 -25.46 13.62 6.19
C LYS A 297 -25.27 13.49 4.69
N ALA A 298 -24.33 14.25 4.10
CA ALA A 298 -24.06 14.22 2.68
C ALA A 298 -23.44 12.87 2.27
N HIS A 299 -22.51 12.34 3.06
CA HIS A 299 -21.91 11.02 2.89
C HIS A 299 -22.97 9.91 2.91
N GLY A 300 -23.82 9.87 3.92
CA GLY A 300 -24.91 8.89 3.98
C GLY A 300 -25.89 8.97 2.81
N GLN A 301 -26.12 10.17 2.22
CA GLN A 301 -26.92 10.30 1.00
C GLN A 301 -26.19 9.82 -0.25
N TYR A 302 -24.87 10.02 -0.31
CA TYR A 302 -24.04 9.51 -1.38
C TYR A 302 -23.94 7.98 -1.35
N LEU A 303 -23.66 7.39 -0.19
CA LEU A 303 -23.53 5.92 -0.02
C LEU A 303 -24.77 5.15 -0.47
N LYS A 304 -25.98 5.76 -0.46
CA LYS A 304 -27.20 5.13 -1.00
C LYS A 304 -27.17 4.88 -2.51
N VAL A 305 -26.29 5.54 -3.25
CA VAL A 305 -26.18 5.47 -4.71
C VAL A 305 -24.77 5.21 -5.20
N ALA A 306 -23.79 5.09 -4.31
CA ALA A 306 -22.40 4.83 -4.65
C ALA A 306 -22.24 3.54 -5.49
N ARG A 307 -21.33 3.57 -6.46
CA ARG A 307 -21.05 2.48 -7.40
C ARG A 307 -19.71 1.78 -7.11
N SER A 308 -18.89 2.35 -6.26
CA SER A 308 -17.60 1.79 -5.87
C SER A 308 -17.79 0.78 -4.73
N TRP A 309 -17.41 -0.46 -4.97
CA TRP A 309 -17.44 -1.48 -3.91
C TRP A 309 -16.46 -1.14 -2.79
N THR A 310 -15.30 -0.55 -3.12
CA THR A 310 -14.26 -0.15 -2.14
C THR A 310 -14.78 0.93 -1.19
N GLU A 311 -15.42 1.98 -1.71
CA GLU A 311 -15.99 3.05 -0.88
C GLU A 311 -17.11 2.56 0.04
N LEU A 312 -17.97 1.68 -0.47
CA LEU A 312 -19.04 1.06 0.33
C LEU A 312 -18.47 0.14 1.41
N ASN A 313 -17.43 -0.62 1.07
CA ASN A 313 -16.74 -1.49 2.02
C ASN A 313 -16.04 -0.69 3.12
N GLN A 314 -15.28 0.35 2.74
CA GLN A 314 -14.58 1.20 3.70
C GLN A 314 -15.56 1.88 4.66
N ALA A 315 -16.64 2.45 4.14
CA ALA A 315 -17.66 3.07 4.99
C ALA A 315 -18.29 2.06 5.98
N ALA A 316 -18.47 0.82 5.56
CA ALA A 316 -18.99 -0.24 6.42
C ALA A 316 -17.97 -0.67 7.49
N TRP A 317 -16.70 -0.76 7.14
CA TRP A 317 -15.60 -1.06 8.05
C TRP A 317 -15.41 0.04 9.10
N ASP A 318 -15.47 1.32 8.69
CA ASP A 318 -15.37 2.46 9.62
C ASP A 318 -16.47 2.41 10.70
N VAL A 319 -17.68 2.01 10.33
CA VAL A 319 -18.77 1.79 11.30
C VAL A 319 -18.48 0.58 12.20
N TYR A 320 -17.97 -0.51 11.66
CA TYR A 320 -17.58 -1.67 12.47
C TYR A 320 -16.56 -1.30 13.55
N GLU A 321 -15.54 -0.53 13.19
CA GLU A 321 -14.48 -0.15 14.13
C GLU A 321 -14.92 0.89 15.17
N ASN A 322 -15.75 1.87 14.77
CA ASN A 322 -15.94 3.08 15.56
C ASN A 322 -17.35 3.24 16.16
N GLU A 323 -18.30 2.34 15.84
CA GLU A 323 -19.69 2.52 16.24
C GLU A 323 -20.28 1.25 16.86
N ASP A 324 -21.10 1.44 17.92
CA ASP A 324 -21.89 0.38 18.56
C ASP A 324 -23.40 0.58 18.40
N ASP A 325 -23.83 1.66 17.72
CA ASP A 325 -25.24 1.93 17.45
C ASP A 325 -25.84 0.87 16.49
N PRO A 326 -26.84 0.08 16.92
CA PRO A 326 -27.46 -0.94 16.07
C PRO A 326 -28.06 -0.40 14.76
N LYS A 327 -28.49 0.88 14.73
CA LYS A 327 -29.01 1.49 13.50
C LYS A 327 -27.90 1.75 12.52
N LYS A 328 -26.76 2.29 12.96
CA LYS A 328 -25.58 2.53 12.12
C LYS A 328 -25.00 1.21 11.62
N MET A 329 -24.90 0.18 12.46
CA MET A 329 -24.46 -1.16 12.03
C MET A 329 -25.39 -1.77 10.98
N LYS A 330 -26.73 -1.57 11.10
CA LYS A 330 -27.68 -2.03 10.08
C LYS A 330 -27.53 -1.28 8.76
N GLU A 331 -27.26 0.04 8.78
CA GLU A 331 -26.93 0.81 7.58
C GLU A 331 -25.64 0.32 6.94
N ALA A 332 -24.58 0.10 7.73
CA ALA A 332 -23.30 -0.44 7.28
C ALA A 332 -23.45 -1.83 6.64
N LEU A 333 -24.28 -2.70 7.23
CA LEU A 333 -24.60 -4.00 6.62
C LEU A 333 -25.28 -3.84 5.26
N GLY A 334 -26.10 -2.81 5.07
CA GLY A 334 -26.70 -2.47 3.78
C GLY A 334 -25.63 -2.05 2.76
N TRP A 335 -24.63 -1.27 3.18
CA TRP A 335 -23.53 -0.83 2.29
C TRP A 335 -22.63 -1.99 1.90
N VAL A 336 -22.19 -2.82 2.85
CA VAL A 336 -21.33 -3.96 2.53
C VAL A 336 -22.05 -5.03 1.69
N ASN A 337 -23.36 -5.21 1.87
CA ASN A 337 -24.14 -6.09 1.00
C ASN A 337 -24.10 -5.60 -0.46
N ARG A 338 -24.28 -4.30 -0.68
CA ARG A 338 -24.16 -3.71 -2.01
C ARG A 338 -22.74 -3.78 -2.55
N SER A 339 -21.73 -3.62 -1.69
CA SER A 339 -20.33 -3.83 -2.06
C SER A 339 -20.11 -5.24 -2.62
N VAL A 340 -20.63 -6.26 -1.94
CA VAL A 340 -20.59 -7.66 -2.38
C VAL A 340 -21.39 -7.90 -3.68
N GLU A 341 -22.54 -7.22 -3.86
CA GLU A 341 -23.31 -7.30 -5.10
C GLU A 341 -22.57 -6.71 -6.31
N ILE A 342 -21.77 -5.66 -6.10
CA ILE A 342 -20.98 -5.02 -7.16
C ILE A 342 -19.80 -5.89 -7.54
N ASP A 343 -19.03 -6.36 -6.56
CA ASP A 343 -17.84 -7.20 -6.76
C ASP A 343 -17.56 -7.98 -5.46
N ALA A 344 -17.90 -9.28 -5.46
CA ALA A 344 -17.70 -10.15 -4.31
C ALA A 344 -16.22 -10.57 -4.22
N ASN A 345 -15.52 -10.10 -3.19
CA ASN A 345 -14.12 -10.41 -2.93
C ASN A 345 -13.86 -10.62 -1.43
N TYR A 346 -12.61 -11.05 -1.11
CA TYR A 346 -12.22 -11.29 0.28
C TYR A 346 -12.55 -10.12 1.21
N PHE A 347 -12.17 -8.90 0.83
CA PHE A 347 -12.23 -7.74 1.71
C PHE A 347 -13.65 -7.36 2.13
N ASN A 348 -14.62 -7.41 1.21
CA ASN A 348 -16.00 -7.05 1.56
C ASN A 348 -16.80 -8.20 2.18
N LEU A 349 -16.43 -9.45 1.89
CA LEU A 349 -16.99 -10.62 2.58
C LEU A 349 -16.48 -10.71 4.03
N ASP A 350 -15.22 -10.38 4.27
CA ASP A 350 -14.60 -10.26 5.59
C ASP A 350 -15.29 -9.18 6.43
N THR A 351 -15.38 -7.95 5.90
CA THR A 351 -16.10 -6.85 6.54
C THR A 351 -17.53 -7.23 6.90
N LYS A 352 -18.22 -7.93 6.00
CA LYS A 352 -19.59 -8.42 6.25
C LYS A 352 -19.64 -9.43 7.38
N ALA A 353 -18.67 -10.35 7.46
CA ALA A 353 -18.58 -11.33 8.53
C ALA A 353 -18.36 -10.68 9.90
N PHE A 354 -17.44 -9.71 9.99
CA PHE A 354 -17.15 -8.95 11.20
C PHE A 354 -18.35 -8.12 11.68
N LEU A 355 -19.05 -7.42 10.78
CA LEU A 355 -20.28 -6.68 11.11
C LEU A 355 -21.38 -7.60 11.64
N LEU A 356 -21.65 -8.71 10.99
CA LEU A 356 -22.66 -9.69 11.41
C LEU A 356 -22.31 -10.31 12.76
N TYR A 357 -21.02 -10.59 13.02
CA TYR A 357 -20.54 -11.07 14.31
C TYR A 357 -20.77 -10.04 15.42
N LYS A 358 -20.39 -8.78 15.19
CA LYS A 358 -20.63 -7.67 16.13
C LYS A 358 -22.13 -7.47 16.41
N MET A 359 -22.97 -7.68 15.40
CA MET A 359 -24.44 -7.66 15.53
C MET A 359 -25.04 -8.93 16.17
N LYS A 360 -24.21 -9.89 16.60
CA LYS A 360 -24.60 -11.19 17.19
C LYS A 360 -25.42 -12.08 16.24
N ASN A 361 -25.37 -11.82 14.94
CA ASN A 361 -25.99 -12.68 13.93
C ASN A 361 -25.01 -13.77 13.48
N TYR A 362 -24.70 -14.68 14.40
CA TYR A 362 -23.62 -15.67 14.23
C TYR A 362 -23.84 -16.63 13.06
N SER A 363 -25.09 -17.00 12.76
CA SER A 363 -25.39 -17.91 11.64
C SER A 363 -25.03 -17.29 10.28
N GLU A 364 -25.42 -16.01 10.06
CA GLU A 364 -25.07 -15.32 8.81
C GLU A 364 -23.60 -14.89 8.80
N ALA A 365 -23.01 -14.56 9.96
CA ALA A 365 -21.59 -14.29 10.11
C ALA A 365 -20.74 -15.48 9.66
N LYS A 366 -21.11 -16.72 10.05
CA LYS A 366 -20.45 -17.95 9.63
C LYS A 366 -20.43 -18.10 8.12
N LYS A 367 -21.58 -17.93 7.47
CA LYS A 367 -21.69 -18.05 6.01
C LYS A 367 -20.85 -17.00 5.28
N ALA A 368 -20.78 -15.78 5.81
CA ALA A 368 -19.96 -14.72 5.23
C ALA A 368 -18.47 -15.00 5.42
N ALA A 369 -18.04 -15.47 6.61
CA ALA A 369 -16.67 -15.84 6.90
C ALA A 369 -16.17 -17.00 6.04
N GLU A 370 -16.97 -18.06 5.89
CA GLU A 370 -16.63 -19.20 5.02
C GLU A 370 -16.39 -18.76 3.57
N LYS A 371 -17.27 -17.88 3.04
CA LYS A 371 -17.10 -17.30 1.69
C LYS A 371 -15.88 -16.39 1.58
N ALA A 372 -15.58 -15.60 2.61
CA ALA A 372 -14.39 -14.75 2.64
C ALA A 372 -13.12 -15.60 2.56
N ILE A 373 -13.02 -16.66 3.36
CA ILE A 373 -11.88 -17.59 3.35
C ILE A 373 -11.73 -18.29 1.99
N GLU A 374 -12.86 -18.72 1.39
CA GLU A 374 -12.85 -19.30 0.04
C GLU A 374 -12.31 -18.30 -1.01
N ALA A 375 -12.78 -17.05 -0.96
CA ALA A 375 -12.32 -15.99 -1.86
C ALA A 375 -10.83 -15.66 -1.66
N ALA A 376 -10.35 -15.61 -0.40
CA ALA A 376 -8.94 -15.41 -0.08
C ALA A 376 -8.05 -16.51 -0.66
N LYS A 377 -8.44 -17.78 -0.46
CA LYS A 377 -7.72 -18.95 -1.00
C LYS A 377 -7.69 -18.95 -2.54
N ALA A 378 -8.79 -18.57 -3.17
CA ALA A 378 -8.86 -18.45 -4.64
C ALA A 378 -7.93 -17.36 -5.17
N GLN A 379 -7.63 -16.33 -4.37
CA GLN A 379 -6.67 -15.26 -4.68
C GLN A 379 -5.21 -15.61 -4.30
N GLY A 380 -4.97 -16.79 -3.75
CA GLY A 380 -3.63 -17.22 -3.34
C GLY A 380 -3.10 -16.52 -2.10
N MET A 381 -3.97 -16.00 -1.22
CA MET A 381 -3.56 -15.38 0.04
C MET A 381 -3.05 -16.42 1.02
N ASP A 382 -1.97 -16.10 1.74
CA ASP A 382 -1.44 -16.94 2.81
C ASP A 382 -2.44 -17.05 3.98
N GLU A 383 -2.61 -18.26 4.53
CA GLU A 383 -3.56 -18.50 5.63
C GLU A 383 -3.30 -17.59 6.84
N ASP A 384 -2.05 -17.32 7.19
CA ASP A 384 -1.67 -16.45 8.31
C ASP A 384 -2.09 -14.98 8.09
N SER A 385 -2.37 -14.58 6.85
CA SER A 385 -2.84 -13.23 6.51
C SER A 385 -4.37 -13.09 6.48
N ILE A 386 -5.11 -14.20 6.66
CA ILE A 386 -6.58 -14.24 6.59
C ILE A 386 -7.18 -14.08 7.99
N SER A 387 -7.44 -12.84 8.42
CA SER A 387 -8.03 -12.54 9.74
C SER A 387 -9.39 -13.22 10.00
N THR A 388 -10.12 -13.53 8.93
CA THR A 388 -11.43 -14.20 9.00
C THR A 388 -11.35 -15.62 9.56
N ILE A 389 -10.17 -16.28 9.53
CA ILE A 389 -10.02 -17.64 10.10
C ILE A 389 -10.24 -17.61 11.61
N GLU A 390 -9.57 -16.71 12.32
CA GLU A 390 -9.77 -16.53 13.76
C GLU A 390 -11.22 -16.11 14.09
N LEU A 391 -11.79 -15.23 13.25
CA LEU A 391 -13.20 -14.84 13.40
C LEU A 391 -14.14 -16.05 13.29
N LEU A 392 -13.89 -16.96 12.34
CA LEU A 392 -14.72 -18.17 12.14
C LEU A 392 -14.68 -19.09 13.36
N ASP A 393 -13.52 -19.25 14.00
CA ASP A 393 -13.37 -20.00 15.24
C ASP A 393 -14.20 -19.39 16.38
N ASN A 394 -14.13 -18.05 16.53
CA ASN A 394 -14.91 -17.30 17.49
C ASN A 394 -16.42 -17.44 17.24
N ILE A 395 -16.85 -17.40 15.98
CA ILE A 395 -18.26 -17.61 15.59
C ILE A 395 -18.73 -19.01 15.96
N ASN A 396 -17.94 -20.05 15.66
CA ASN A 396 -18.28 -21.44 15.97
C ASN A 396 -18.40 -21.67 17.48
N ALA A 397 -17.54 -21.07 18.29
CA ALA A 397 -17.64 -21.12 19.74
C ALA A 397 -18.98 -20.52 20.23
N LYS A 398 -19.38 -19.35 19.69
CA LYS A 398 -20.66 -18.71 20.05
C LYS A 398 -21.88 -19.51 19.62
N LEU A 399 -21.84 -20.19 18.48
CA LEU A 399 -22.93 -21.09 18.05
C LEU A 399 -23.02 -22.32 18.94
N GLY A 400 -21.90 -22.92 19.36
CA GLY A 400 -21.86 -24.05 20.29
C GLY A 400 -22.40 -23.70 21.69
N GLU A 401 -22.10 -22.51 22.20
CA GLU A 401 -22.67 -21.98 23.46
C GLU A 401 -24.21 -21.86 23.37
N ALA A 402 -24.73 -21.33 22.24
CA ALA A 402 -26.18 -21.17 22.04
C ALA A 402 -26.92 -22.51 21.96
N ASP A 403 -26.34 -23.51 21.26
CA ASP A 403 -26.90 -24.86 21.15
C ASP A 403 -26.91 -25.60 22.49
N SER A 404 -25.90 -25.37 23.34
CA SER A 404 -25.84 -25.95 24.70
C SER A 404 -26.88 -25.33 25.64
N ALA A 405 -27.09 -24.01 25.56
CA ALA A 405 -28.10 -23.29 26.35
C ALA A 405 -29.55 -23.63 25.93
N ALA A 406 -29.76 -23.99 24.65
CA ALA A 406 -31.10 -24.40 24.16
C ALA A 406 -31.48 -25.85 24.55
N LYS A 407 -30.49 -26.66 24.96
CA LYS A 407 -30.68 -28.06 25.40
C LYS A 407 -30.75 -28.23 26.94
N SER A 408 -30.42 -27.21 27.70
CA SER A 408 -30.55 -27.11 29.16
C SER A 408 -31.87 -26.47 29.56
#